data_004ba7236b57187c912b7c9293ae6732
#
_entry.id   004ba7236b57187c912b7c9293ae6732
#
_cell.length_a   1.000
_cell.length_b   1.000
_cell.length_c   1.000
_cell.angle_alpha   90.00
_cell.angle_beta   90.00
_cell.angle_gamma   90.00
#
_symmetry.space_group_name_H-M   'P 1'
#
loop_
_entity.id
_entity.type
_entity.pdbx_description
1 polymer ?
#
loop_
_entity_poly.entity_id
_entity_poly.type
_entity_poly.pdbx_seq_one_letter_code
_entity_poly.pdbx_strand_id
1 'polypeptide(L)'
;MNMGVAGAALATIIGNACSTIYYAWHILRKKSFLSISFKDFSMQSDILKNVFAIGIPVSINNILMSASNILINNYAAGFGDNVVAGLGVAQRLFTLVILVFIGLGQGIQPFIGYNFASKNYKRMNASIKLSCLVSVITGIILLILSFIFSNQSVRLFIDNEEVINYGVKFLIACYSVAPIVGFQFIFMSTFQALGKAIPSLFLSLSRQGIAFIPVIIIGTKLFGINGIVWAQPIADLVSVILASSMYIYIYRKMKKQGLKEDNGKLKKDDIKEMDKSHNDNISIKKEHAFNETN
;
A
#
# COMPACT_ATOMS: atom_id res chain seq x y z
N MET A 1 -18.65 28.08 -19.10
CA MET A 1 -17.48 28.96 -19.25
C MET A 1 -16.48 28.25 -20.16
N ASN A 2 -16.25 28.77 -21.37
CA ASN A 2 -15.28 28.15 -22.33
C ASN A 2 -13.84 28.53 -21.97
N MET A 3 -13.36 28.08 -20.81
CA MET A 3 -12.02 28.42 -20.30
C MET A 3 -10.93 27.38 -20.68
N GLY A 4 -11.28 26.30 -21.39
CA GLY A 4 -10.30 25.30 -21.86
C GLY A 4 -9.31 24.86 -20.76
N VAL A 5 -8.02 24.86 -21.08
CA VAL A 5 -6.93 24.46 -20.17
C VAL A 5 -6.85 25.35 -18.91
N ALA A 6 -7.11 26.65 -19.03
CA ALA A 6 -7.10 27.57 -17.90
C ALA A 6 -8.22 27.23 -16.89
N GLY A 7 -9.39 26.81 -17.35
CA GLY A 7 -10.48 26.36 -16.49
C GLY A 7 -10.12 25.09 -15.69
N ALA A 8 -9.44 24.14 -16.32
CA ALA A 8 -8.96 22.93 -15.64
C ALA A 8 -7.91 23.26 -14.55
N ALA A 9 -6.98 24.16 -14.86
CA ALA A 9 -5.99 24.62 -13.89
C ALA A 9 -6.62 25.34 -12.69
N LEU A 10 -7.57 26.23 -12.93
CA LEU A 10 -8.32 26.93 -11.88
C LEU A 10 -9.11 25.96 -11.00
N ALA A 11 -9.78 24.97 -11.57
CA ALA A 11 -10.51 23.96 -10.81
C ALA A 11 -9.57 23.18 -9.86
N THR A 12 -8.38 22.82 -10.32
CA THR A 12 -7.36 22.14 -9.50
C THR A 12 -6.87 23.03 -8.36
N ILE A 13 -6.58 24.31 -8.64
CA ILE A 13 -6.13 25.29 -7.62
C ILE A 13 -7.23 25.48 -6.56
N ILE A 14 -8.48 25.67 -6.97
CA ILE A 14 -9.61 25.82 -6.05
C ILE A 14 -9.78 24.56 -5.18
N GLY A 15 -9.73 23.36 -5.78
CA GLY A 15 -9.83 22.10 -5.03
C GLY A 15 -8.74 21.95 -3.97
N ASN A 16 -7.49 22.26 -4.32
CA ASN A 16 -6.36 22.23 -3.39
C ASN A 16 -6.49 23.31 -2.30
N ALA A 17 -6.93 24.52 -2.65
CA ALA A 17 -7.15 25.60 -1.68
C ALA A 17 -8.25 25.21 -0.67
N CYS A 18 -9.37 24.68 -1.12
CA CYS A 18 -10.46 24.21 -0.25
C CYS A 18 -9.98 23.12 0.71
N SER A 19 -9.21 22.16 0.21
CA SER A 19 -8.62 21.09 1.04
C SER A 19 -7.67 21.67 2.10
N THR A 20 -6.79 22.57 1.70
CA THR A 20 -5.84 23.23 2.62
C THR A 20 -6.54 24.01 3.70
N ILE A 21 -7.56 24.82 3.32
CA ILE A 21 -8.37 25.60 4.26
C ILE A 21 -9.11 24.67 5.24
N TYR A 22 -9.69 23.58 4.75
CA TYR A 22 -10.38 22.61 5.59
C TYR A 22 -9.45 21.97 6.62
N TYR A 23 -8.25 21.51 6.20
CA TYR A 23 -7.27 20.94 7.12
C TYR A 23 -6.75 21.96 8.13
N ALA A 24 -6.42 23.18 7.69
CA ALA A 24 -6.00 24.27 8.59
C ALA A 24 -7.07 24.57 9.64
N TRP A 25 -8.32 24.69 9.22
CA TRP A 25 -9.45 24.95 10.11
C TRP A 25 -9.67 23.80 11.11
N HIS A 26 -9.53 22.52 10.67
CA HIS A 26 -9.67 21.37 11.55
C HIS A 26 -8.57 21.34 12.64
N ILE A 27 -7.32 21.65 12.27
CA ILE A 27 -6.19 21.66 13.21
C ILE A 27 -6.31 22.83 14.18
N LEU A 28 -6.70 24.02 13.72
CA LEU A 28 -6.84 25.21 14.55
C LEU A 28 -8.00 25.11 15.55
N ARG A 29 -8.99 24.25 15.32
CA ARG A 29 -10.13 24.03 16.25
C ARG A 29 -9.78 23.34 17.57
N LYS A 30 -8.50 23.15 17.90
CA LYS A 30 -7.99 22.56 19.16
C LYS A 30 -8.57 21.16 19.52
N LYS A 31 -9.25 20.49 18.60
CA LYS A 31 -9.73 19.12 18.75
C LYS A 31 -8.75 18.08 18.17
N SER A 32 -7.66 18.54 17.56
CA SER A 32 -6.62 17.72 16.98
C SER A 32 -5.44 17.55 17.94
N PHE A 33 -4.85 16.37 17.99
CA PHE A 33 -3.58 16.11 18.66
C PHE A 33 -2.37 16.72 17.90
N LEU A 34 -2.60 17.32 16.72
CA LEU A 34 -1.57 17.95 15.91
C LEU A 34 -1.47 19.44 16.25
N SER A 35 -0.24 19.93 16.43
CA SER A 35 0.08 21.35 16.62
C SER A 35 0.83 21.88 15.39
N ILE A 36 0.47 23.11 14.94
CA ILE A 36 1.21 23.83 13.89
C ILE A 36 2.04 24.97 14.54
N SER A 37 2.34 24.88 15.82
CA SER A 37 3.12 25.90 16.51
C SER A 37 4.59 25.84 16.10
N PHE A 38 5.16 26.97 15.71
CA PHE A 38 6.61 27.09 15.48
C PHE A 38 7.44 26.78 16.74
N LYS A 39 6.81 26.83 17.93
CA LYS A 39 7.50 26.48 19.20
C LYS A 39 7.74 24.98 19.32
N ASP A 40 6.94 24.17 18.65
CA ASP A 40 7.05 22.71 18.65
C ASP A 40 7.95 22.18 17.53
N PHE A 41 8.53 23.11 16.73
CA PHE A 41 9.45 22.75 15.65
C PHE A 41 10.75 22.22 16.23
N SER A 42 11.09 20.98 15.88
CA SER A 42 12.30 20.31 16.34
C SER A 42 12.98 19.59 15.18
N MET A 43 14.28 19.88 14.97
CA MET A 43 15.13 19.19 14.00
C MET A 43 15.94 18.06 14.64
N GLN A 44 15.36 17.34 15.58
CA GLN A 44 16.03 16.19 16.18
C GLN A 44 16.32 15.11 15.15
N SER A 45 17.53 14.56 15.21
CA SER A 45 18.02 13.55 14.25
C SER A 45 17.10 12.33 14.14
N ASP A 46 16.50 11.88 15.26
CA ASP A 46 15.60 10.72 15.28
C ASP A 46 14.27 11.00 14.56
N ILE A 47 13.74 12.22 14.69
CA ILE A 47 12.53 12.64 13.99
C ILE A 47 12.80 12.68 12.48
N LEU A 48 13.89 13.35 12.07
CA LEU A 48 14.28 13.44 10.67
C LEU A 48 14.53 12.06 10.06
N LYS A 49 15.24 11.19 10.78
CA LYS A 49 15.51 9.81 10.33
C LYS A 49 14.22 9.04 10.05
N ASN A 50 13.23 9.15 10.93
CA ASN A 50 11.94 8.46 10.75
C ASN A 50 11.14 9.07 9.59
N VAL A 51 11.13 10.39 9.44
CA VAL A 51 10.47 11.07 8.32
C VAL A 51 11.10 10.66 6.98
N PHE A 52 12.42 10.70 6.87
CA PHE A 52 13.13 10.30 5.65
C PHE A 52 13.02 8.78 5.39
N ALA A 53 13.01 7.95 6.42
CA ALA A 53 12.85 6.51 6.26
C ALA A 53 11.52 6.11 5.59
N ILE A 54 10.47 6.90 5.78
CA ILE A 54 9.17 6.68 5.13
C ILE A 54 9.06 7.51 3.84
N GLY A 55 9.51 8.76 3.86
CA GLY A 55 9.38 9.70 2.75
C GLY A 55 10.20 9.31 1.52
N ILE A 56 11.45 8.87 1.69
CA ILE A 56 12.32 8.48 0.57
C ILE A 56 11.71 7.34 -0.26
N PRO A 57 11.24 6.22 0.33
CA PRO A 57 10.57 5.16 -0.43
C PRO A 57 9.36 5.63 -1.23
N VAL A 58 8.54 6.51 -0.65
CA VAL A 58 7.36 7.06 -1.34
C VAL A 58 7.78 7.97 -2.50
N SER A 59 8.78 8.82 -2.30
CA SER A 59 9.31 9.70 -3.35
C SER A 59 9.91 8.91 -4.51
N ILE A 60 10.70 7.89 -4.23
CA ILE A 60 11.28 7.00 -5.26
C ILE A 60 10.16 6.30 -6.04
N ASN A 61 9.10 5.83 -5.36
CA ASN A 61 7.95 5.23 -6.04
C ASN A 61 7.31 6.20 -7.05
N ASN A 62 7.11 7.47 -6.66
CA ASN A 62 6.52 8.48 -7.55
C ASN A 62 7.44 8.82 -8.74
N ILE A 63 8.74 8.90 -8.53
CA ILE A 63 9.74 9.11 -9.60
C ILE A 63 9.70 7.94 -10.59
N LEU A 64 9.72 6.71 -10.09
CA LEU A 64 9.66 5.51 -10.94
C LEU A 64 8.34 5.41 -11.70
N MET A 65 7.23 5.75 -11.06
CA MET A 65 5.92 5.79 -11.72
C MET A 65 5.92 6.80 -12.88
N SER A 66 6.50 7.98 -12.68
CA SER A 66 6.64 8.99 -13.74
C SER A 66 7.56 8.51 -14.86
N ALA A 67 8.70 7.91 -14.53
CA ALA A 67 9.63 7.35 -15.52
C ALA A 67 8.98 6.22 -16.33
N SER A 68 8.22 5.34 -15.70
CA SER A 68 7.48 4.25 -16.35
C SER A 68 6.40 4.80 -17.29
N ASN A 69 5.69 5.87 -16.89
CA ASN A 69 4.72 6.53 -17.74
C ASN A 69 5.37 7.18 -18.98
N ILE A 70 6.52 7.81 -18.83
CA ILE A 70 7.30 8.37 -19.96
C ILE A 70 7.70 7.24 -20.90
N LEU A 71 8.22 6.14 -20.35
CA LEU A 71 8.70 5.00 -21.11
C LEU A 71 7.57 4.35 -21.94
N ILE A 72 6.43 4.07 -21.32
CA ILE A 72 5.30 3.44 -22.04
C ILE A 72 4.75 4.36 -23.13
N ASN A 73 4.67 5.68 -22.88
CA ASN A 73 4.22 6.63 -23.89
C ASN A 73 5.21 6.74 -25.04
N ASN A 74 6.52 6.73 -24.79
CA ASN A 74 7.54 6.74 -25.85
C ASN A 74 7.47 5.49 -26.73
N TYR A 75 7.29 4.31 -26.15
CA TYR A 75 7.10 3.08 -26.94
C TYR A 75 5.78 3.10 -27.72
N ALA A 76 4.68 3.60 -27.13
CA ALA A 76 3.39 3.72 -27.78
C ALA A 76 3.45 4.71 -28.96
N ALA A 77 4.18 5.82 -28.83
CA ALA A 77 4.36 6.82 -29.89
C ALA A 77 5.03 6.24 -31.15
N GLY A 78 5.89 5.24 -30.99
CA GLY A 78 6.47 4.50 -32.12
C GLY A 78 5.45 3.73 -32.99
N PHE A 79 4.22 3.53 -32.49
CA PHE A 79 3.13 2.85 -33.22
C PHE A 79 2.04 3.80 -33.71
N GLY A 80 2.14 5.09 -33.40
CA GLY A 80 1.26 6.15 -33.89
C GLY A 80 0.45 6.83 -32.80
N ASP A 81 -0.08 8.01 -33.12
CA ASP A 81 -0.80 8.89 -32.17
C ASP A 81 -2.10 8.26 -31.66
N ASN A 82 -2.78 7.45 -32.47
CA ASN A 82 -4.01 6.77 -32.08
C ASN A 82 -3.76 5.75 -30.94
N VAL A 83 -2.58 5.11 -30.93
CA VAL A 83 -2.17 4.19 -29.87
C VAL A 83 -1.89 4.94 -28.57
N VAL A 84 -1.20 6.07 -28.65
CA VAL A 84 -0.93 6.94 -27.48
C VAL A 84 -2.24 7.50 -26.88
N ALA A 85 -3.15 7.95 -27.73
CA ALA A 85 -4.44 8.46 -27.31
C ALA A 85 -5.27 7.36 -26.61
N GLY A 86 -5.36 6.16 -27.18
CA GLY A 86 -6.06 5.03 -26.59
C GLY A 86 -5.44 4.58 -25.27
N LEU A 87 -4.10 4.50 -25.18
CA LEU A 87 -3.38 4.23 -23.94
C LEU A 87 -3.69 5.29 -22.87
N GLY A 88 -3.68 6.57 -23.22
CA GLY A 88 -3.94 7.67 -22.30
C GLY A 88 -5.34 7.60 -21.68
N VAL A 89 -6.37 7.27 -22.47
CA VAL A 89 -7.73 7.06 -21.97
C VAL A 89 -7.78 5.85 -21.05
N ALA A 90 -7.20 4.72 -21.45
CA ALA A 90 -7.19 3.51 -20.64
C ALA A 90 -6.48 3.71 -19.31
N GLN A 91 -5.35 4.43 -19.28
CA GLN A 91 -4.62 4.76 -18.05
C GLN A 91 -5.45 5.65 -17.11
N ARG A 92 -6.20 6.62 -17.62
CA ARG A 92 -7.09 7.45 -16.79
C ARG A 92 -8.19 6.63 -16.13
N LEU A 93 -8.83 5.74 -16.88
CA LEU A 93 -9.85 4.86 -16.36
C LEU A 93 -9.28 3.87 -15.34
N PHE A 94 -8.11 3.28 -15.60
CA PHE A 94 -7.46 2.37 -14.66
C PHE A 94 -6.96 3.07 -13.39
N THR A 95 -6.62 4.35 -13.47
CA THR A 95 -6.26 5.16 -12.29
C THR A 95 -7.40 5.19 -11.26
N LEU A 96 -8.65 5.20 -11.69
CA LEU A 96 -9.81 5.15 -10.76
C LEU A 96 -9.81 3.84 -9.96
N VAL A 97 -9.47 2.72 -10.59
CA VAL A 97 -9.33 1.41 -9.93
C VAL A 97 -8.20 1.43 -8.89
N ILE A 98 -7.05 1.98 -9.29
CA ILE A 98 -5.89 2.12 -8.39
C ILE A 98 -6.23 2.96 -7.16
N LEU A 99 -6.99 4.06 -7.31
CA LEU A 99 -7.42 4.91 -6.20
C LEU A 99 -8.28 4.13 -5.19
N VAL A 100 -9.15 3.23 -5.65
CA VAL A 100 -9.94 2.36 -4.77
C VAL A 100 -9.03 1.46 -3.93
N PHE A 101 -8.03 0.82 -4.55
CA PHE A 101 -7.08 -0.04 -3.83
C PHE A 101 -6.16 0.73 -2.90
N ILE A 102 -5.72 1.94 -3.27
CA ILE A 102 -4.99 2.84 -2.38
C ILE A 102 -5.86 3.18 -1.16
N GLY A 103 -7.14 3.52 -1.39
CA GLY A 103 -8.09 3.83 -0.32
C GLY A 103 -8.28 2.66 0.66
N LEU A 104 -8.43 1.44 0.15
CA LEU A 104 -8.51 0.23 0.97
C LEU A 104 -7.23 0.01 1.79
N GLY A 105 -6.05 0.17 1.16
CA GLY A 105 -4.76 0.05 1.84
C GLY A 105 -4.55 1.08 2.95
N GLN A 106 -4.87 2.34 2.68
CA GLN A 106 -4.75 3.44 3.65
C GLN A 106 -5.76 3.30 4.79
N GLY A 107 -6.99 2.86 4.48
CA GLY A 107 -8.04 2.64 5.47
C GLY A 107 -7.68 1.60 6.53
N ILE A 108 -6.98 0.51 6.14
CA ILE A 108 -6.55 -0.53 7.08
C ILE A 108 -5.27 -0.17 7.85
N GLN A 109 -4.47 0.79 7.38
CA GLN A 109 -3.15 1.12 7.92
C GLN A 109 -3.15 1.44 9.42
N PRO A 110 -4.04 2.30 9.96
CA PRO A 110 -4.11 2.58 11.40
C PRO A 110 -4.42 1.34 12.23
N PHE A 111 -5.30 0.48 11.74
CA PHE A 111 -5.69 -0.75 12.43
C PHE A 111 -4.53 -1.75 12.49
N ILE A 112 -3.76 -1.88 11.41
CA ILE A 112 -2.55 -2.70 11.38
C ILE A 112 -1.53 -2.17 12.38
N GLY A 113 -1.25 -0.86 12.37
CA GLY A 113 -0.28 -0.23 13.27
C GLY A 113 -0.65 -0.44 14.74
N TYR A 114 -1.92 -0.25 15.11
CA TYR A 114 -2.41 -0.48 16.47
C TYR A 114 -2.23 -1.93 16.92
N ASN A 115 -2.67 -2.90 16.10
CA ASN A 115 -2.56 -4.32 16.47
C ASN A 115 -1.11 -4.82 16.47
N PHE A 116 -0.25 -4.22 15.66
CA PHE A 116 1.19 -4.50 15.69
C PHE A 116 1.83 -4.01 16.99
N ALA A 117 1.55 -2.75 17.39
CA ALA A 117 2.05 -2.17 18.63
C ALA A 117 1.58 -2.95 19.87
N SER A 118 0.32 -3.42 19.87
CA SER A 118 -0.23 -4.27 20.93
C SER A 118 0.16 -5.75 20.86
N LYS A 119 1.04 -6.13 19.91
CA LYS A 119 1.51 -7.51 19.65
C LYS A 119 0.38 -8.50 19.32
N ASN A 120 -0.80 -8.02 18.93
CA ASN A 120 -1.93 -8.85 18.53
C ASN A 120 -1.83 -9.27 17.05
N TYR A 121 -0.83 -10.08 16.75
CA TYR A 121 -0.54 -10.52 15.37
C TYR A 121 -1.69 -11.34 14.75
N LYS A 122 -2.48 -12.05 15.57
CA LYS A 122 -3.63 -12.83 15.09
C LYS A 122 -4.71 -11.91 14.51
N ARG A 123 -5.07 -10.86 15.24
CA ARG A 123 -6.08 -9.88 14.81
C ARG A 123 -5.59 -9.05 13.62
N MET A 124 -4.32 -8.62 13.65
CA MET A 124 -3.67 -7.95 12.52
C MET A 124 -3.76 -8.78 11.24
N ASN A 125 -3.37 -10.06 11.28
CA ASN A 125 -3.40 -10.94 10.10
C ASN A 125 -4.83 -11.23 9.61
N ALA A 126 -5.80 -11.35 10.53
CA ALA A 126 -7.22 -11.52 10.16
C ALA A 126 -7.73 -10.33 9.35
N SER A 127 -7.38 -9.10 9.77
CA SER A 127 -7.77 -7.88 9.06
C SER A 127 -7.10 -7.75 7.70
N ILE A 128 -5.82 -8.09 7.59
CA ILE A 128 -5.11 -8.09 6.30
C ILE A 128 -5.77 -9.10 5.35
N LYS A 129 -6.08 -10.32 5.81
CA LYS A 129 -6.78 -11.33 5.00
C LYS A 129 -8.16 -10.85 4.54
N LEU A 130 -8.93 -10.22 5.44
CA LEU A 130 -10.24 -9.66 5.10
C LEU A 130 -10.10 -8.56 4.04
N SER A 131 -9.14 -7.65 4.18
CA SER A 131 -8.90 -6.60 3.18
C SER A 131 -8.44 -7.17 1.84
N CYS A 132 -7.63 -8.22 1.84
CA CYS A 132 -7.28 -8.95 0.62
C CYS A 132 -8.52 -9.57 -0.04
N LEU A 133 -9.42 -10.19 0.73
CA LEU A 133 -10.67 -10.74 0.20
C LEU A 133 -11.55 -9.65 -0.40
N VAL A 134 -11.73 -8.53 0.31
CA VAL A 134 -12.49 -7.37 -0.19
C VAL A 134 -11.87 -6.84 -1.48
N SER A 135 -10.54 -6.74 -1.56
CA SER A 135 -9.85 -6.26 -2.78
C SER A 135 -10.06 -7.20 -3.97
N VAL A 136 -10.08 -8.52 -3.76
CA VAL A 136 -10.38 -9.51 -4.82
C VAL A 136 -11.81 -9.33 -5.32
N ILE A 137 -12.77 -9.26 -4.40
CA ILE A 137 -14.19 -9.07 -4.77
C ILE A 137 -14.35 -7.77 -5.56
N THR A 138 -13.80 -6.67 -5.06
CA THR A 138 -13.82 -5.38 -5.75
C THR A 138 -13.17 -5.47 -7.13
N GLY A 139 -12.00 -6.12 -7.23
CA GLY A 139 -11.29 -6.31 -8.50
C GLY A 139 -12.08 -7.14 -9.50
N ILE A 140 -12.76 -8.20 -9.05
CA ILE A 140 -13.63 -9.01 -9.92
C ILE A 140 -14.82 -8.20 -10.43
N ILE A 141 -15.47 -7.42 -9.56
CA ILE A 141 -16.58 -6.54 -9.95
C ILE A 141 -16.11 -5.55 -11.02
N LEU A 142 -14.98 -4.88 -10.78
CA LEU A 142 -14.41 -3.92 -11.73
C LEU A 142 -13.99 -4.57 -13.06
N LEU A 143 -13.46 -5.78 -13.02
CA LEU A 143 -13.13 -6.56 -14.22
C LEU A 143 -14.41 -6.86 -15.04
N ILE A 144 -15.46 -7.34 -14.41
CA ILE A 144 -16.76 -7.63 -15.08
C ILE A 144 -17.32 -6.34 -15.69
N LEU A 145 -17.34 -5.24 -14.92
CA LEU A 145 -17.79 -3.95 -15.42
C LEU A 145 -16.97 -3.47 -16.61
N SER A 146 -15.65 -3.70 -16.58
CA SER A 146 -14.78 -3.36 -17.71
C SER A 146 -15.13 -4.16 -18.96
N PHE A 147 -15.40 -5.45 -18.86
CA PHE A 147 -15.81 -6.25 -20.03
C PHE A 147 -17.14 -5.77 -20.63
N ILE A 148 -18.09 -5.36 -19.80
CA ILE A 148 -19.42 -4.92 -20.26
C ILE A 148 -19.36 -3.50 -20.85
N PHE A 149 -18.64 -2.59 -20.20
CA PHE A 149 -18.68 -1.16 -20.47
C PHE A 149 -17.41 -0.56 -21.08
N SER A 150 -16.39 -1.37 -21.43
CA SER A 150 -15.10 -0.85 -21.93
C SER A 150 -15.26 0.05 -23.14
N ASN A 151 -16.07 -0.35 -24.11
CA ASN A 151 -16.29 0.43 -25.33
C ASN A 151 -16.97 1.76 -25.01
N GLN A 152 -18.07 1.72 -24.23
CA GLN A 152 -18.78 2.93 -23.83
C GLN A 152 -17.90 3.87 -23.00
N SER A 153 -17.11 3.31 -22.09
CA SER A 153 -16.20 4.09 -21.24
C SER A 153 -15.14 4.83 -22.03
N VAL A 154 -14.57 4.20 -23.07
CA VAL A 154 -13.56 4.85 -23.93
C VAL A 154 -14.22 5.88 -24.84
N ARG A 155 -15.41 5.59 -25.39
CA ARG A 155 -16.20 6.51 -26.24
C ARG A 155 -16.58 7.81 -25.52
N LEU A 156 -16.74 7.81 -24.20
CA LEU A 156 -16.98 9.03 -23.44
C LEU A 156 -15.85 10.07 -23.54
N PHE A 157 -14.65 9.64 -23.89
CA PHE A 157 -13.47 10.51 -23.98
C PHE A 157 -13.09 10.86 -25.41
N ILE A 158 -13.32 9.97 -26.38
CA ILE A 158 -12.88 10.13 -27.77
C ILE A 158 -13.88 9.43 -28.70
N ASP A 159 -14.24 10.12 -29.79
CA ASP A 159 -15.12 9.61 -30.84
C ASP A 159 -14.32 9.26 -32.10
N ASN A 160 -13.32 8.37 -31.94
CA ASN A 160 -12.51 7.83 -33.03
C ASN A 160 -12.40 6.32 -32.86
N GLU A 161 -12.92 5.56 -33.81
CA GLU A 161 -13.02 4.08 -33.74
C GLU A 161 -11.66 3.40 -33.58
N GLU A 162 -10.62 3.94 -34.20
CA GLU A 162 -9.27 3.37 -34.09
C GLU A 162 -8.69 3.55 -32.69
N VAL A 163 -8.85 4.74 -32.11
CA VAL A 163 -8.45 5.05 -30.75
C VAL A 163 -9.24 4.21 -29.74
N ILE A 164 -10.55 4.03 -29.98
CA ILE A 164 -11.42 3.21 -29.13
C ILE A 164 -10.92 1.77 -29.12
N ASN A 165 -10.60 1.19 -30.28
CA ASN A 165 -10.09 -0.18 -30.38
C ASN A 165 -8.80 -0.40 -29.57
N TYR A 166 -7.85 0.53 -29.64
CA TYR A 166 -6.62 0.46 -28.83
C TYR A 166 -6.94 0.68 -27.36
N GLY A 167 -7.74 1.69 -27.03
CA GLY A 167 -8.13 2.00 -25.66
C GLY A 167 -8.81 0.83 -24.95
N VAL A 168 -9.73 0.14 -25.62
CA VAL A 168 -10.41 -1.05 -25.10
C VAL A 168 -9.42 -2.18 -24.85
N LYS A 169 -8.48 -2.46 -25.78
CA LYS A 169 -7.45 -3.49 -25.61
C LYS A 169 -6.59 -3.22 -24.37
N PHE A 170 -6.09 -1.98 -24.21
CA PHE A 170 -5.32 -1.57 -23.04
C PHE A 170 -6.14 -1.67 -21.76
N LEU A 171 -7.39 -1.23 -21.78
CA LEU A 171 -8.27 -1.22 -20.63
C LEU A 171 -8.52 -2.65 -20.13
N ILE A 172 -8.94 -3.55 -21.01
CA ILE A 172 -9.20 -4.95 -20.67
C ILE A 172 -7.96 -5.63 -20.11
N ALA A 173 -6.78 -5.40 -20.71
CA ALA A 173 -5.53 -5.96 -20.21
C ALA A 173 -5.22 -5.48 -18.80
N CYS A 174 -5.34 -4.18 -18.52
CA CYS A 174 -5.11 -3.62 -17.18
C CYS A 174 -6.11 -4.15 -16.13
N TYR A 175 -7.40 -4.25 -16.50
CA TYR A 175 -8.43 -4.74 -15.58
C TYR A 175 -8.35 -6.26 -15.35
N SER A 176 -7.74 -7.03 -16.26
CA SER A 176 -7.58 -8.49 -16.09
C SER A 176 -6.78 -8.85 -14.82
N VAL A 177 -5.88 -7.99 -14.39
CA VAL A 177 -5.08 -8.18 -13.17
C VAL A 177 -5.65 -7.44 -11.95
N ALA A 178 -6.72 -6.67 -12.10
CA ALA A 178 -7.34 -5.92 -11.00
C ALA A 178 -7.66 -6.78 -9.76
N PRO A 179 -8.18 -8.03 -9.88
CA PRO A 179 -8.46 -8.86 -8.71
C PRO A 179 -7.26 -9.14 -7.82
N ILE A 180 -6.06 -9.12 -8.38
CA ILE A 180 -4.82 -9.45 -7.66
C ILE A 180 -3.95 -8.24 -7.36
N VAL A 181 -4.08 -7.15 -8.12
CA VAL A 181 -3.32 -5.90 -7.89
C VAL A 181 -3.61 -5.32 -6.50
N GLY A 182 -4.83 -5.49 -5.99
CA GLY A 182 -5.20 -5.03 -4.65
C GLY A 182 -4.31 -5.60 -3.53
N PHE A 183 -3.81 -6.83 -3.68
CA PHE A 183 -2.86 -7.41 -2.71
C PHE A 183 -1.60 -6.56 -2.54
N GLN A 184 -1.07 -6.04 -3.65
CA GLN A 184 0.13 -5.22 -3.62
C GLN A 184 -0.07 -3.95 -2.79
N PHE A 185 -1.19 -3.24 -3.00
CA PHE A 185 -1.50 -2.02 -2.25
C PHE A 185 -1.73 -2.30 -0.77
N ILE A 186 -2.40 -3.40 -0.42
CA ILE A 186 -2.63 -3.81 0.97
C ILE A 186 -1.30 -4.19 1.64
N PHE A 187 -0.43 -4.97 0.98
CA PHE A 187 0.87 -5.34 1.55
C PHE A 187 1.82 -4.14 1.65
N MET A 188 1.82 -3.24 0.67
CA MET A 188 2.59 -2.00 0.72
C MET A 188 2.16 -1.14 1.92
N SER A 189 0.86 -0.92 2.10
CA SER A 189 0.31 -0.20 3.26
C SER A 189 0.60 -0.92 4.58
N THR A 190 0.58 -2.26 4.58
CA THR A 190 0.97 -3.07 5.74
C THR A 190 2.43 -2.81 6.13
N PHE A 191 3.37 -2.83 5.17
CA PHE A 191 4.78 -2.57 5.47
C PHE A 191 5.02 -1.15 5.95
N GLN A 192 4.30 -0.17 5.40
CA GLN A 192 4.34 1.21 5.88
C GLN A 192 3.82 1.31 7.32
N ALA A 193 2.69 0.67 7.65
CA ALA A 193 2.14 0.62 9.01
C ALA A 193 3.08 -0.04 10.03
N LEU A 194 3.88 -1.02 9.59
CA LEU A 194 4.90 -1.69 10.40
C LEU A 194 6.21 -0.89 10.53
N GLY A 195 6.31 0.29 9.90
CA GLY A 195 7.55 1.09 9.86
C GLY A 195 8.67 0.42 9.06
N LYS A 196 8.35 -0.58 8.21
CA LYS A 196 9.34 -1.30 7.41
C LYS A 196 9.52 -0.64 6.05
N ALA A 197 10.36 0.40 5.99
CA ALA A 197 10.61 1.20 4.79
C ALA A 197 11.24 0.37 3.64
N ILE A 198 12.23 -0.49 3.94
CA ILE A 198 12.96 -1.27 2.93
C ILE A 198 12.05 -2.23 2.15
N PRO A 199 11.19 -3.07 2.78
CA PRO A 199 10.21 -3.87 2.05
C PRO A 199 9.26 -3.05 1.18
N SER A 200 8.78 -1.92 1.66
CA SER A 200 7.90 -1.02 0.89
C SER A 200 8.62 -0.45 -0.34
N LEU A 201 9.87 0.00 -0.18
CA LEU A 201 10.72 0.47 -1.27
C LEU A 201 10.93 -0.63 -2.32
N PHE A 202 11.29 -1.84 -1.88
CA PHE A 202 11.55 -2.95 -2.78
C PHE A 202 10.32 -3.33 -3.62
N LEU A 203 9.12 -3.31 -3.03
CA LEU A 203 7.89 -3.54 -3.77
C LEU A 203 7.62 -2.46 -4.82
N SER A 204 7.89 -1.20 -4.49
CA SER A 204 7.76 -0.09 -5.44
C SER A 204 8.73 -0.21 -6.60
N LEU A 205 10.00 -0.51 -6.29
CA LEU A 205 11.04 -0.77 -7.29
C LEU A 205 10.70 -1.96 -8.17
N SER A 206 10.18 -3.04 -7.60
CA SER A 206 9.82 -4.25 -8.33
C SER A 206 8.72 -3.98 -9.35
N ARG A 207 7.70 -3.22 -8.99
CA ARG A 207 6.54 -2.95 -9.84
C ARG A 207 6.87 -2.02 -11.01
N GLN A 208 7.48 -0.87 -10.72
CA GLN A 208 7.68 0.20 -11.72
C GLN A 208 9.06 0.18 -12.36
N GLY A 209 10.04 -0.47 -11.74
CA GLY A 209 11.41 -0.54 -12.23
C GLY A 209 11.78 -1.94 -12.71
N ILE A 210 12.06 -2.82 -11.75
CA ILE A 210 12.70 -4.13 -12.02
C ILE A 210 11.84 -5.05 -12.91
N ALA A 211 10.51 -5.07 -12.72
CA ALA A 211 9.63 -5.89 -13.53
C ALA A 211 9.18 -5.15 -14.80
N PHE A 212 8.71 -3.89 -14.67
CA PHE A 212 8.09 -3.17 -15.80
C PHE A 212 9.08 -2.86 -16.92
N ILE A 213 10.28 -2.33 -16.61
CA ILE A 213 11.24 -1.88 -17.63
C ILE A 213 11.70 -3.04 -18.53
N PRO A 214 12.13 -4.21 -18.02
CA PRO A 214 12.49 -5.33 -18.88
C PRO A 214 11.30 -5.86 -19.69
N VAL A 215 10.11 -5.94 -19.05
CA VAL A 215 8.92 -6.47 -19.72
C VAL A 215 8.49 -5.58 -20.89
N ILE A 216 8.49 -4.25 -20.73
CA ILE A 216 8.12 -3.36 -21.83
C ILE A 216 9.15 -3.39 -22.96
N ILE A 217 10.45 -3.42 -22.65
CA ILE A 217 11.52 -3.45 -23.68
C ILE A 217 11.48 -4.76 -24.47
N ILE A 218 11.45 -5.90 -23.76
CA ILE A 218 11.45 -7.21 -24.39
C ILE A 218 10.10 -7.47 -25.08
N GLY A 219 9.00 -7.17 -24.39
CA GLY A 219 7.64 -7.36 -24.89
C GLY A 219 7.38 -6.58 -26.17
N THR A 220 7.80 -5.31 -26.22
CA THR A 220 7.63 -4.48 -27.42
C THR A 220 8.45 -5.01 -28.61
N LYS A 221 9.68 -5.49 -28.37
CA LYS A 221 10.52 -6.07 -29.41
C LYS A 221 9.96 -7.38 -29.98
N LEU A 222 9.37 -8.23 -29.14
CA LEU A 222 8.88 -9.55 -29.54
C LEU A 222 7.43 -9.53 -30.03
N PHE A 223 6.56 -8.72 -29.43
CA PHE A 223 5.12 -8.75 -29.67
C PHE A 223 4.54 -7.41 -30.14
N GLY A 224 5.39 -6.39 -30.41
CA GLY A 224 4.95 -5.07 -30.88
C GLY A 224 3.97 -4.42 -29.90
N ILE A 225 2.83 -3.92 -30.41
CA ILE A 225 1.80 -3.27 -29.61
C ILE A 225 1.28 -4.17 -28.47
N ASN A 226 1.11 -5.47 -28.69
CA ASN A 226 0.65 -6.38 -27.66
C ASN A 226 1.65 -6.46 -26.49
N GLY A 227 2.93 -6.30 -26.75
CA GLY A 227 3.95 -6.20 -25.70
C GLY A 227 3.75 -4.98 -24.80
N ILE A 228 3.34 -3.84 -25.38
CA ILE A 228 3.02 -2.63 -24.62
C ILE A 228 1.74 -2.83 -23.80
N VAL A 229 0.70 -3.41 -24.42
CA VAL A 229 -0.60 -3.70 -23.77
C VAL A 229 -0.44 -4.55 -22.51
N TRP A 230 0.39 -5.59 -22.58
CA TRP A 230 0.58 -6.54 -21.48
C TRP A 230 1.75 -6.21 -20.55
N ALA A 231 2.53 -5.15 -20.83
CA ALA A 231 3.69 -4.79 -20.01
C ALA A 231 3.31 -4.51 -18.54
N GLN A 232 2.31 -3.67 -18.32
CA GLN A 232 1.85 -3.33 -16.96
C GLN A 232 1.19 -4.53 -16.24
N PRO A 233 0.26 -5.29 -16.86
CA PRO A 233 -0.30 -6.50 -16.26
C PRO A 233 0.76 -7.53 -15.82
N ILE A 234 1.75 -7.80 -16.65
CA ILE A 234 2.83 -8.75 -16.31
C ILE A 234 3.68 -8.22 -15.15
N ALA A 235 4.05 -6.95 -15.18
CA ALA A 235 4.80 -6.33 -14.08
C ALA A 235 4.02 -6.38 -12.76
N ASP A 236 2.71 -6.16 -12.80
CA ASP A 236 1.83 -6.25 -11.63
C ASP A 236 1.76 -7.68 -11.08
N LEU A 237 1.65 -8.70 -11.93
CA LEU A 237 1.69 -10.12 -11.53
C LEU A 237 2.99 -10.47 -10.82
N VAL A 238 4.14 -10.13 -11.40
CA VAL A 238 5.45 -10.37 -10.77
C VAL A 238 5.54 -9.68 -9.42
N SER A 239 5.08 -8.45 -9.34
CA SER A 239 5.13 -7.66 -8.12
C SER A 239 4.23 -8.22 -7.02
N VAL A 240 3.05 -8.74 -7.35
CA VAL A 240 2.14 -9.38 -6.39
C VAL A 240 2.74 -10.66 -5.82
N ILE A 241 3.42 -11.46 -6.66
CA ILE A 241 4.12 -12.67 -6.20
C ILE A 241 5.21 -12.29 -5.21
N LEU A 242 6.02 -11.27 -5.51
CA LEU A 242 7.07 -10.76 -4.64
C LEU A 242 6.48 -10.20 -3.33
N ALA A 243 5.42 -9.40 -3.41
CA ALA A 243 4.74 -8.82 -2.26
C ALA A 243 4.22 -9.90 -1.30
N SER A 244 3.56 -10.91 -1.87
CA SER A 244 3.01 -12.03 -1.12
C SER A 244 4.12 -12.86 -0.44
N SER A 245 5.20 -13.14 -1.15
CA SER A 245 6.36 -13.87 -0.61
C SER A 245 7.01 -13.11 0.55
N MET A 246 7.22 -11.80 0.38
CA MET A 246 7.78 -10.93 1.43
C MET A 246 6.85 -10.84 2.65
N TYR A 247 5.54 -10.72 2.41
CA TYR A 247 4.57 -10.69 3.51
C TYR A 247 4.60 -11.99 4.31
N ILE A 248 4.56 -13.15 3.66
CA ILE A 248 4.62 -14.46 4.32
C ILE A 248 5.92 -14.61 5.13
N TYR A 249 7.06 -14.22 4.57
CA TYR A 249 8.35 -14.27 5.27
C TYR A 249 8.35 -13.40 6.53
N ILE A 250 7.92 -12.14 6.41
CA ILE A 250 7.89 -11.19 7.52
C ILE A 250 6.90 -11.64 8.60
N TYR A 251 5.70 -12.10 8.19
CA TYR A 251 4.69 -12.59 9.12
C TYR A 251 5.17 -13.82 9.91
N ARG A 252 5.80 -14.79 9.24
CA ARG A 252 6.38 -15.97 9.91
C ARG A 252 7.46 -15.57 10.91
N LYS A 253 8.31 -14.60 10.57
CA LYS A 253 9.34 -14.08 11.49
C LYS A 253 8.73 -13.43 12.73
N MET A 254 7.70 -12.58 12.55
CA MET A 254 7.00 -11.93 13.67
C MET A 254 6.29 -12.94 14.57
N LYS A 255 5.61 -13.94 14.00
CA LYS A 255 4.95 -15.00 14.76
C LYS A 255 5.94 -15.80 15.61
N LYS A 256 7.12 -16.13 15.06
CA LYS A 256 8.18 -16.82 15.83
C LYS A 256 8.73 -15.98 16.99
N GLN A 257 8.83 -14.67 16.81
CA GLN A 257 9.26 -13.75 17.86
C GLN A 257 8.21 -13.63 18.96
N GLY A 258 6.92 -13.49 18.61
CA GLY A 258 5.82 -13.47 19.57
C GLY A 258 5.72 -14.73 20.41
N LEU A 259 5.87 -15.91 19.81
CA LEU A 259 5.87 -17.18 20.53
C LEU A 259 7.07 -17.31 21.50
N LYS A 260 8.25 -16.78 21.13
CA LYS A 260 9.41 -16.78 22.03
C LYS A 260 9.23 -15.86 23.22
N GLU A 261 8.59 -14.70 23.03
CA GLU A 261 8.29 -13.75 24.11
C GLU A 261 7.23 -14.31 25.07
N ASP A 262 6.17 -14.96 24.57
CA ASP A 262 5.15 -15.62 25.40
C ASP A 262 5.74 -16.75 26.24
N ASN A 263 6.55 -17.61 25.63
CA ASN A 263 7.23 -18.68 26.36
C ASN A 263 8.22 -18.12 27.40
N GLY A 264 8.88 -16.99 27.09
CA GLY A 264 9.78 -16.34 28.03
C GLY A 264 9.04 -15.68 29.21
N LYS A 265 7.81 -15.19 29.00
CA LYS A 265 6.96 -14.66 30.08
C LYS A 265 6.45 -15.78 30.98
N LEU A 266 5.87 -16.83 30.39
CA LEU A 266 5.41 -18.01 31.13
C LEU A 266 6.51 -18.56 32.05
N LYS A 267 7.72 -18.73 31.52
CA LYS A 267 8.85 -19.20 32.33
C LYS A 267 9.26 -18.26 33.46
N LYS A 268 9.10 -16.94 33.28
CA LYS A 268 9.34 -15.95 34.35
C LYS A 268 8.26 -15.94 35.40
N ASP A 269 7.02 -16.14 35.01
CA ASP A 269 5.87 -16.18 35.90
C ASP A 269 5.91 -17.48 36.73
N ASP A 270 6.25 -18.63 36.12
CA ASP A 270 6.49 -19.91 36.84
C ASP A 270 7.62 -19.78 37.88
N ILE A 271 8.73 -19.11 37.52
CA ILE A 271 9.84 -18.88 38.47
C ILE A 271 9.40 -17.99 39.66
N LYS A 272 8.61 -16.95 39.39
CA LYS A 272 8.09 -16.07 40.46
C LYS A 272 7.12 -16.80 41.39
N GLU A 273 6.27 -17.68 40.84
CA GLU A 273 5.36 -18.50 41.68
C GLU A 273 6.15 -19.50 42.53
N MET A 274 7.21 -20.12 42.00
CA MET A 274 8.08 -21.02 42.74
C MET A 274 8.83 -20.29 43.87
N ASP A 275 9.37 -19.08 43.60
CA ASP A 275 10.03 -18.26 44.62
C ASP A 275 9.07 -17.82 45.71
N LYS A 276 7.82 -17.48 45.35
CA LYS A 276 6.78 -17.12 46.32
C LYS A 276 6.42 -18.31 47.20
N SER A 277 6.17 -19.47 46.61
CA SER A 277 5.88 -20.71 47.34
C SER A 277 7.02 -21.13 48.26
N HIS A 278 8.27 -20.92 47.83
CA HIS A 278 9.46 -21.21 48.67
C HIS A 278 9.55 -20.28 49.90
N ASN A 279 9.31 -18.98 49.70
CA ASN A 279 9.30 -18.00 50.78
C ASN A 279 8.16 -18.21 51.77
N ASP A 280 6.97 -18.58 51.29
CA ASP A 280 5.82 -18.91 52.14
C ASP A 280 6.10 -20.14 52.99
N ASN A 281 6.74 -21.17 52.45
CA ASN A 281 7.15 -22.36 53.18
C ASN A 281 8.24 -22.07 54.22
N ILE A 282 9.17 -21.14 53.97
CA ILE A 282 10.17 -20.72 54.96
C ILE A 282 9.54 -19.92 56.08
N SER A 283 8.55 -19.06 55.79
CA SER A 283 7.84 -18.30 56.84
C SER A 283 7.03 -19.20 57.75
N ILE A 284 6.32 -20.20 57.21
CA ILE A 284 5.57 -21.19 57.97
C ILE A 284 6.49 -22.03 58.88
N LYS A 285 7.65 -22.46 58.37
CA LYS A 285 8.64 -23.19 59.17
C LYS A 285 9.21 -22.35 60.33
N LYS A 286 9.45 -21.06 60.13
CA LYS A 286 9.92 -20.13 61.17
C LYS A 286 8.85 -19.90 62.25
N GLU A 287 7.60 -19.84 61.88
CA GLU A 287 6.47 -19.67 62.81
C GLU A 287 6.24 -20.92 63.65
N HIS A 288 6.35 -22.11 63.06
CA HIS A 288 6.33 -23.37 63.79
C HIS A 288 7.50 -23.50 64.77
N ALA A 289 8.74 -23.17 64.34
CA ALA A 289 9.90 -23.22 65.23
C ALA A 289 9.84 -22.21 66.38
N PHE A 290 9.19 -21.06 66.19
CA PHE A 290 8.98 -20.07 67.24
C PHE A 290 7.93 -20.53 68.30
N ASN A 291 6.89 -21.25 67.85
CA ASN A 291 5.84 -21.76 68.72
C ASN A 291 6.27 -23.03 69.50
N GLU A 292 7.29 -23.76 69.13
CA GLU A 292 7.84 -24.90 69.86
C GLU A 292 8.87 -24.50 70.96
N THR A 293 9.34 -23.25 70.92
CA THR A 293 10.35 -22.74 71.88
C THR A 293 9.75 -21.88 73.04
N ASN A 294 8.44 -21.66 73.04
CA ASN A 294 7.69 -21.01 74.11
C ASN A 294 6.75 -22.02 74.81
#